data_00c82ec8cf7986f0af481a1218b46e70
#
_entry.id   00c82ec8cf7986f0af481a1218b46e70
#
_cell.length_a   1.000
_cell.length_b   1.000
_cell.length_c   1.000
_cell.angle_alpha   90.00
_cell.angle_beta   90.00
_cell.angle_gamma   90.00
#
_symmetry.space_group_name_H-M   'P 1'
#
loop_
_entity.id
_entity.type
_entity.pdbx_description
1 polymer ?
#
loop_
_entity_poly.entity_id
_entity_poly.type
_entity_poly.pdbx_seq_one_letter_code
_entity_poly.pdbx_strand_id
1 'polypeptide(L)'
;MALTTVESVTRRLEGEATPEMLVMIEEYLEDASDQAMYYGEREWTELTTPQAVKRIIANAVARFMRNPEGLAQSRAGDETMAWQDVPEAGAVYYTRHEIERLQRIGNPRLPSFGSFSVTAHGSTPPAADLMRPINGGKEMAILHPRERA
;
A
#
# COMPACT_ATOMS: atom_id res chain seq x y z
N MET A 1 -11.88 14.87 -11.60
CA MET A 1 -12.01 13.89 -12.73
C MET A 1 -11.87 12.47 -12.20
N ALA A 2 -12.91 11.65 -12.32
CA ALA A 2 -12.91 10.30 -11.76
C ALA A 2 -12.01 9.34 -12.52
N LEU A 3 -11.12 8.64 -11.82
CA LEU A 3 -10.19 7.64 -12.37
C LEU A 3 -10.80 6.23 -12.48
N THR A 4 -11.99 6.02 -11.89
CA THR A 4 -12.71 4.75 -11.93
C THR A 4 -14.22 4.99 -12.11
N THR A 5 -14.98 3.95 -12.37
CA THR A 5 -16.39 4.07 -12.71
C THR A 5 -17.29 3.85 -11.50
N VAL A 6 -18.47 4.49 -11.51
CA VAL A 6 -19.53 4.30 -10.50
C VAL A 6 -19.89 2.81 -10.36
N GLU A 7 -19.97 2.09 -11.47
CA GLU A 7 -20.26 0.67 -11.48
C GLU A 7 -19.23 -0.17 -10.67
N SER A 8 -17.97 0.26 -10.64
CA SER A 8 -16.94 -0.40 -9.86
C SER A 8 -17.17 -0.27 -8.35
N VAL A 9 -17.83 0.79 -7.91
CA VAL A 9 -18.22 1.02 -6.51
C VAL A 9 -19.51 0.27 -6.19
N THR A 10 -20.54 0.41 -7.03
CA THR A 10 -21.84 -0.22 -6.78
C THR A 10 -21.76 -1.74 -6.65
N ARG A 11 -20.91 -2.40 -7.42
CA ARG A 11 -20.63 -3.84 -7.28
C ARG A 11 -20.08 -4.25 -5.91
N ARG A 12 -19.59 -3.30 -5.11
CA ARG A 12 -19.05 -3.54 -3.76
C ARG A 12 -20.02 -3.18 -2.66
N LEU A 13 -21.10 -2.51 -3.01
CA LEU A 13 -22.17 -2.18 -2.09
C LEU A 13 -23.17 -3.33 -2.03
N GLU A 14 -23.78 -3.52 -0.88
CA GLU A 14 -24.86 -4.48 -0.69
C GLU A 14 -26.18 -3.80 -1.05
N GLY A 15 -26.94 -4.42 -1.94
CA GLY A 15 -28.24 -3.90 -2.40
C GLY A 15 -28.17 -3.07 -3.68
N GLU A 16 -29.35 -2.62 -4.11
CA GLU A 16 -29.47 -1.77 -5.29
C GLU A 16 -29.18 -0.31 -4.92
N ALA A 17 -28.32 0.34 -5.72
CA ALA A 17 -28.00 1.73 -5.53
C ALA A 17 -29.17 2.61 -6.00
N THR A 18 -29.65 3.50 -5.13
CA THR A 18 -30.66 4.51 -5.52
C THR A 18 -30.04 5.57 -6.44
N PRO A 19 -30.87 6.26 -7.24
CA PRO A 19 -30.36 7.34 -8.11
C PRO A 19 -29.60 8.43 -7.33
N GLU A 20 -30.02 8.74 -6.13
CA GLU A 20 -29.36 9.71 -5.24
C GLU A 20 -27.97 9.21 -4.80
N MET A 21 -27.86 7.92 -4.46
CA MET A 21 -26.58 7.31 -4.14
C MET A 21 -25.61 7.32 -5.33
N LEU A 22 -26.11 7.16 -6.55
CA LEU A 22 -25.26 7.19 -7.75
C LEU A 22 -24.61 8.56 -7.93
N VAL A 23 -25.36 9.64 -7.74
CA VAL A 23 -24.83 11.01 -7.80
C VAL A 23 -23.77 11.23 -6.71
N MET A 24 -24.06 10.83 -5.49
CA MET A 24 -23.08 10.93 -4.39
C MET A 24 -21.81 10.13 -4.67
N ILE A 25 -21.94 8.92 -5.19
CA ILE A 25 -20.78 8.09 -5.55
C ILE A 25 -19.93 8.79 -6.60
N GLU A 26 -20.53 9.47 -7.57
CA GLU A 26 -19.81 10.19 -8.63
C GLU A 26 -18.98 11.33 -8.05
N GLU A 27 -19.55 12.15 -7.17
CA GLU A 27 -18.84 13.23 -6.47
C GLU A 27 -17.67 12.68 -5.62
N TYR A 28 -17.92 11.67 -4.79
CA TYR A 28 -16.87 11.08 -3.96
C TYR A 28 -15.80 10.34 -4.76
N LEU A 29 -16.12 9.87 -5.96
CA LEU A 29 -15.11 9.29 -6.85
C LEU A 29 -14.15 10.34 -7.40
N GLU A 30 -14.61 11.56 -7.65
CA GLU A 30 -13.73 12.66 -8.05
C GLU A 30 -12.80 13.03 -6.91
N ASP A 31 -13.31 13.27 -5.72
CA ASP A 31 -12.51 13.59 -4.53
C ASP A 31 -11.48 12.48 -4.22
N ALA A 32 -11.92 11.23 -4.23
CA ALA A 32 -11.05 10.09 -4.00
C ALA A 32 -9.95 9.97 -5.08
N SER A 33 -10.28 10.29 -6.33
CA SER A 33 -9.31 10.26 -7.43
C SER A 33 -8.23 11.32 -7.27
N ASP A 34 -8.61 12.53 -6.88
CA ASP A 34 -7.66 13.63 -6.64
C ASP A 34 -6.76 13.32 -5.44
N GLN A 35 -7.31 12.77 -4.36
CA GLN A 35 -6.52 12.29 -3.23
C GLN A 35 -5.55 11.16 -3.63
N ALA A 36 -6.00 10.22 -4.48
CA ALA A 36 -5.15 9.14 -4.95
C ALA A 36 -3.96 9.65 -5.78
N MET A 37 -4.18 10.66 -6.63
CA MET A 37 -3.13 11.33 -7.39
C MET A 37 -2.16 12.05 -6.46
N TYR A 38 -2.67 12.73 -5.44
CA TYR A 38 -1.85 13.40 -4.42
C TYR A 38 -0.94 12.41 -3.68
N TYR A 39 -1.50 11.33 -3.13
CA TYR A 39 -0.70 10.32 -2.41
C TYR A 39 0.24 9.53 -3.32
N GLY A 40 -0.17 9.28 -4.56
CA GLY A 40 0.67 8.60 -5.55
C GLY A 40 1.77 9.47 -6.16
N GLU A 41 1.76 10.78 -5.87
CA GLU A 41 2.67 11.78 -6.47
C GLU A 41 2.73 11.64 -8.00
N ARG A 42 1.59 11.33 -8.61
CA ARG A 42 1.51 11.08 -10.05
C ARG A 42 0.15 11.46 -10.62
N GLU A 43 0.18 12.16 -11.73
CA GLU A 43 -1.01 12.40 -12.53
C GLU A 43 -1.37 11.14 -13.31
N TRP A 44 -2.56 10.63 -13.06
CA TRP A 44 -3.18 9.57 -13.82
C TRP A 44 -4.37 10.10 -14.61
N THR A 45 -4.61 9.52 -15.76
CA THR A 45 -5.84 9.70 -16.52
C THR A 45 -6.64 8.40 -16.48
N GLU A 46 -7.89 8.43 -16.86
CA GLU A 46 -8.74 7.23 -16.90
C GLU A 46 -8.07 6.07 -17.67
N LEU A 47 -7.35 6.37 -18.76
CA LEU A 47 -6.68 5.39 -19.60
C LEU A 47 -5.35 4.90 -19.02
N THR A 48 -4.62 5.76 -18.30
CA THR A 48 -3.29 5.43 -17.78
C THR A 48 -3.31 4.90 -16.35
N THR A 49 -4.46 4.98 -15.68
CA THR A 49 -4.61 4.53 -14.30
C THR A 49 -4.47 3.01 -14.18
N PRO A 50 -3.51 2.51 -13.39
CA PRO A 50 -3.37 1.09 -13.14
C PRO A 50 -4.62 0.50 -12.47
N GLN A 51 -4.97 -0.73 -12.79
CA GLN A 51 -6.13 -1.41 -12.19
C GLN A 51 -6.06 -1.51 -10.66
N ALA A 52 -4.85 -1.57 -10.11
CA ALA A 52 -4.65 -1.59 -8.66
C ALA A 52 -5.10 -0.26 -8.02
N VAL A 53 -4.80 0.87 -8.65
CA VAL A 53 -5.25 2.21 -8.20
C VAL A 53 -6.77 2.33 -8.30
N LYS A 54 -7.36 1.92 -9.42
CA LYS A 54 -8.83 1.90 -9.61
C LYS A 54 -9.53 1.11 -8.51
N ARG A 55 -8.95 -0.04 -8.12
CA ARG A 55 -9.49 -0.87 -7.02
C ARG A 55 -9.38 -0.19 -5.66
N ILE A 56 -8.27 0.49 -5.39
CA ILE A 56 -8.06 1.21 -4.13
C ILE A 56 -9.09 2.33 -4.00
N ILE A 57 -9.26 3.15 -5.04
CA ILE A 57 -10.25 4.23 -5.07
C ILE A 57 -11.67 3.69 -4.84
N ALA A 58 -12.07 2.66 -5.61
CA ALA A 58 -13.39 2.07 -5.48
C ALA A 58 -13.66 1.47 -4.09
N ASN A 59 -12.63 0.90 -3.43
CA ASN A 59 -12.75 0.38 -2.08
C ASN A 59 -12.89 1.50 -1.05
N ALA A 60 -12.17 2.61 -1.20
CA ALA A 60 -12.26 3.76 -0.31
C ALA A 60 -13.65 4.38 -0.35
N VAL A 61 -14.19 4.63 -1.55
CA VAL A 61 -15.54 5.16 -1.74
C VAL A 61 -16.61 4.17 -1.24
N ALA A 62 -16.50 2.88 -1.54
CA ALA A 62 -17.44 1.87 -1.05
C ALA A 62 -17.44 1.76 0.48
N ARG A 63 -16.28 1.91 1.12
CA ARG A 63 -16.14 1.95 2.59
C ARG A 63 -16.87 3.17 3.16
N PHE A 64 -16.67 4.34 2.57
CA PHE A 64 -17.36 5.56 2.95
C PHE A 64 -18.88 5.43 2.79
N MET A 65 -19.37 4.92 1.66
CA MET A 65 -20.81 4.75 1.39
C MET A 65 -21.51 3.78 2.36
N ARG A 66 -20.78 2.85 2.99
CA ARG A 66 -21.33 1.98 4.04
C ARG A 66 -21.47 2.66 5.39
N ASN A 67 -20.69 3.70 5.65
CA ASN A 67 -20.73 4.44 6.90
C ASN A 67 -20.40 5.92 6.66
N PRO A 68 -21.29 6.66 5.99
CA PRO A 68 -21.05 8.06 5.65
C PRO A 68 -20.97 8.98 6.88
N GLU A 69 -21.64 8.61 7.96
CA GLU A 69 -21.61 9.37 9.20
C GLU A 69 -20.38 9.10 10.05
N GLY A 70 -19.55 8.12 9.66
CA GLY A 70 -18.34 7.76 10.40
C GLY A 70 -18.61 7.30 11.84
N LEU A 71 -19.82 6.75 12.09
CA LEU A 71 -20.21 6.34 13.42
C LEU A 71 -19.30 5.20 13.91
N ALA A 72 -18.51 5.49 14.93
CA ALA A 72 -17.61 4.54 15.56
C ALA A 72 -18.34 3.51 16.45
N GLN A 73 -19.62 3.73 16.74
CA GLN A 73 -20.41 2.87 17.61
C GLN A 73 -21.83 2.65 17.07
N SER A 74 -22.16 1.40 16.80
CA SER A 74 -23.54 1.00 16.65
C SER A 74 -23.97 0.31 17.95
N ARG A 75 -24.96 0.87 18.65
CA ARG A 75 -25.55 0.31 19.86
C ARG A 75 -26.84 -0.39 19.48
N ALA A 76 -26.80 -1.70 19.39
CA ALA A 76 -27.97 -2.53 19.23
C ALA A 76 -28.20 -3.32 20.55
N GLY A 77 -29.06 -2.79 21.42
CA GLY A 77 -29.34 -3.43 22.70
C GLY A 77 -28.17 -3.33 23.70
N ASP A 78 -27.82 -4.45 24.32
CA ASP A 78 -26.79 -4.55 25.36
C ASP A 78 -25.38 -4.84 24.79
N GLU A 79 -25.26 -5.01 23.48
CA GLU A 79 -23.99 -5.23 22.78
C GLU A 79 -23.45 -3.92 22.21
N THR A 80 -22.27 -3.51 22.69
CA THR A 80 -21.54 -2.36 22.17
C THR A 80 -20.47 -2.87 21.19
N MET A 81 -20.69 -2.71 19.89
CA MET A 81 -19.62 -2.87 18.91
C MET A 81 -18.85 -1.55 18.81
N ALA A 82 -17.64 -1.54 19.35
CA ALA A 82 -16.71 -0.45 19.14
C ALA A 82 -15.95 -0.67 17.82
N TRP A 83 -16.15 0.23 16.88
CA TRP A 83 -15.34 0.31 15.68
C TRP A 83 -14.14 1.22 15.98
N GLN A 84 -13.00 0.96 15.32
CA GLN A 84 -11.84 1.83 15.49
C GLN A 84 -12.20 3.28 15.12
N ASP A 85 -11.78 4.23 15.95
CA ASP A 85 -11.86 5.66 15.65
C ASP A 85 -11.22 5.93 14.28
N VAL A 86 -12.04 6.32 13.33
CA VAL A 86 -11.57 6.80 12.04
C VAL A 86 -11.42 8.30 12.17
N PRO A 87 -10.20 8.85 12.07
CA PRO A 87 -9.95 10.28 12.31
C PRO A 87 -10.69 11.23 11.37
N GLU A 88 -11.24 10.71 10.29
CA GLU A 88 -11.88 11.47 9.20
C GLU A 88 -13.33 11.03 8.99
N ALA A 89 -14.14 11.05 10.06
CA ALA A 89 -15.56 10.82 9.98
C ALA A 89 -16.20 11.82 9.00
N GLY A 90 -16.94 11.30 8.03
CA GLY A 90 -17.64 12.13 7.03
C GLY A 90 -16.84 12.46 5.77
N ALA A 91 -15.62 11.96 5.59
CA ALA A 91 -14.83 12.11 4.37
C ALA A 91 -14.35 10.76 3.82
N VAL A 92 -14.06 10.71 2.52
CA VAL A 92 -13.38 9.57 1.92
C VAL A 92 -11.93 9.55 2.41
N TYR A 93 -11.49 8.43 2.95
CA TYR A 93 -10.14 8.27 3.48
C TYR A 93 -9.46 7.02 2.93
N TYR A 94 -8.12 7.09 2.86
CA TYR A 94 -7.27 5.95 2.55
C TYR A 94 -6.60 5.40 3.79
N THR A 95 -6.58 4.09 3.93
CA THR A 95 -5.80 3.44 4.99
C THR A 95 -4.31 3.62 4.73
N ARG A 96 -3.50 3.58 5.79
CA ARG A 96 -2.04 3.66 5.67
C ARG A 96 -1.47 2.70 4.62
N HIS A 97 -1.98 1.47 4.58
CA HIS A 97 -1.55 0.46 3.62
C HIS A 97 -1.94 0.82 2.17
N GLU A 98 -3.10 1.43 1.97
CA GLU A 98 -3.54 1.92 0.66
C GLU A 98 -2.66 3.08 0.19
N ILE A 99 -2.33 4.02 1.08
CA ILE A 99 -1.41 5.14 0.80
C ILE A 99 -0.03 4.60 0.40
N GLU A 100 0.55 3.69 1.17
CA GLU A 100 1.84 3.06 0.85
C GLU A 100 1.82 2.35 -0.51
N ARG A 101 0.68 1.73 -0.87
CA ARG A 101 0.50 1.14 -2.19
C ARG A 101 0.40 2.16 -3.31
N LEU A 102 -0.34 3.25 -3.10
CA LEU A 102 -0.44 4.34 -4.07
C LEU A 102 0.93 4.95 -4.35
N GLN A 103 1.70 5.26 -3.30
CA GLN A 103 3.06 5.76 -3.40
C GLN A 103 3.97 4.82 -4.19
N ARG A 104 3.91 3.53 -3.90
CA ARG A 104 4.72 2.52 -4.60
C ARG A 104 4.36 2.39 -6.07
N ILE A 105 3.08 2.52 -6.41
CA ILE A 105 2.62 2.46 -7.80
C ILE A 105 2.95 3.76 -8.55
N GLY A 106 2.80 4.88 -7.90
CA GLY A 106 3.09 6.18 -8.48
C GLY A 106 4.59 6.41 -8.66
N ASN A 107 5.38 6.02 -7.67
CA ASN A 107 6.84 6.14 -7.72
C ASN A 107 7.52 4.77 -7.53
N PRO A 108 7.69 3.99 -8.60
CA PRO A 108 8.29 2.66 -8.53
C PRO A 108 9.77 2.65 -8.13
N ARG A 109 10.40 3.84 -8.03
CA ARG A 109 11.79 3.98 -7.56
C ARG A 109 11.90 4.08 -6.03
N LEU A 110 10.78 4.24 -5.33
CA LEU A 110 10.79 4.18 -3.87
C LEU A 110 11.23 2.78 -3.45
N PRO A 111 12.22 2.66 -2.55
CA PRO A 111 12.64 1.37 -2.06
C PRO A 111 11.45 0.66 -1.42
N SER A 112 11.22 -0.58 -1.83
CA SER A 112 10.23 -1.42 -1.18
C SER A 112 10.62 -1.56 0.28
N PHE A 113 9.84 -1.02 1.19
CA PHE A 113 10.03 -1.29 2.61
C PHE A 113 9.89 -2.79 2.83
N GLY A 114 10.98 -3.47 3.12
CA GLY A 114 10.93 -4.87 3.49
C GLY A 114 12.03 -5.78 2.96
N SER A 115 12.91 -5.35 2.09
CA SER A 115 14.15 -6.08 1.84
C SER A 115 15.34 -5.27 2.31
N PHE A 116 15.66 -5.36 3.58
CA PHE A 116 17.02 -5.09 4.00
C PHE A 116 17.78 -6.41 3.84
N SER A 117 18.75 -6.41 2.98
CA SER A 117 19.73 -7.48 2.97
C SER A 117 20.52 -7.33 4.27
N VAL A 118 20.33 -8.25 5.20
CA VAL A 118 21.26 -8.40 6.30
C VAL A 118 22.53 -8.94 5.69
N THR A 119 23.43 -8.04 5.33
CA THR A 119 24.80 -8.42 5.05
C THR A 119 25.38 -8.77 6.41
N ALA A 120 25.53 -10.06 6.70
CA ALA A 120 26.25 -10.49 7.87
C ALA A 120 27.62 -9.81 7.83
N HIS A 121 27.97 -9.15 8.93
CA HIS A 121 29.27 -8.49 9.04
C HIS A 121 30.35 -9.54 8.79
N GLY A 122 31.10 -9.40 7.71
CA GLY A 122 32.07 -10.39 7.27
C GLY A 122 31.76 -11.14 5.98
N SER A 123 30.62 -10.85 5.32
CA SER A 123 30.29 -11.44 4.02
C SER A 123 30.73 -10.58 2.82
N THR A 124 31.74 -9.74 3.00
CA THR A 124 32.53 -9.37 1.83
C THR A 124 33.15 -10.66 1.36
N PRO A 125 32.90 -11.16 0.14
CA PRO A 125 33.61 -12.30 -0.35
C PRO A 125 35.07 -11.95 -0.20
N PRO A 126 35.87 -12.80 0.46
CA PRO A 126 37.29 -12.56 0.52
C PRO A 126 37.79 -12.38 -0.90
N ALA A 127 38.62 -11.39 -1.12
CA ALA A 127 39.36 -11.33 -2.37
C ALA A 127 39.80 -12.76 -2.64
N ALA A 128 39.64 -13.23 -3.86
CA ALA A 128 39.61 -14.64 -4.25
C ALA A 128 40.72 -15.55 -3.70
N ASP A 129 41.66 -14.99 -2.94
CA ASP A 129 42.84 -15.64 -2.46
C ASP A 129 42.92 -15.85 -0.93
N LEU A 130 41.96 -15.33 -0.15
CA LEU A 130 42.07 -15.35 1.31
C LEU A 130 40.75 -15.73 1.97
N MET A 131 40.69 -16.94 2.50
CA MET A 131 39.69 -17.30 3.49
C MET A 131 40.13 -16.86 4.88
N ARG A 132 39.42 -15.95 5.49
CA ARG A 132 39.62 -15.63 6.90
C ARG A 132 38.89 -16.65 7.77
N PRO A 133 39.59 -17.26 8.73
CA PRO A 133 38.91 -18.15 9.68
C PRO A 133 37.96 -17.34 10.55
N ILE A 134 36.77 -17.88 10.74
CA ILE A 134 35.63 -17.25 11.46
C ILE A 134 35.96 -16.99 12.94
N ASN A 135 37.02 -17.63 13.46
CA ASN A 135 37.39 -17.58 14.89
C ASN A 135 38.54 -16.61 15.22
N GLY A 136 38.84 -15.66 14.34
CA GLY A 136 39.89 -14.65 14.60
C GLY A 136 41.32 -15.19 14.60
N GLY A 137 41.54 -16.42 14.19
CA GLY A 137 42.86 -16.97 13.99
C GLY A 137 43.64 -16.27 12.87
N LYS A 138 44.97 -16.48 12.85
CA LYS A 138 45.81 -15.96 11.79
C LYS A 138 45.31 -16.36 10.42
N GLU A 139 45.40 -15.42 9.48
CA GLU A 139 45.12 -15.70 8.06
C GLU A 139 45.91 -16.95 7.64
N MET A 140 45.18 -18.01 7.39
CA MET A 140 45.78 -19.16 6.72
C MET A 140 45.74 -18.88 5.24
N ALA A 141 46.89 -18.78 4.62
CA ALA A 141 47.00 -18.88 3.18
C ALA A 141 46.41 -20.21 2.76
N ILE A 142 45.15 -20.20 2.34
CA ILE A 142 44.52 -21.42 1.89
C ILE A 142 45.12 -21.77 0.56
N LEU A 143 46.10 -22.66 0.66
CA LEU A 143 46.27 -23.56 -0.43
C LEU A 143 46.44 -22.87 -1.77
N HIS A 144 47.31 -21.87 -1.76
CA HIS A 144 47.77 -21.40 -3.04
C HIS A 144 48.52 -22.58 -3.69
N PRO A 145 48.06 -23.10 -4.83
CA PRO A 145 48.73 -24.23 -5.49
C PRO A 145 50.22 -23.98 -5.78
N ARG A 146 50.65 -22.71 -5.69
CA ARG A 146 52.03 -22.29 -5.92
C ARG A 146 52.93 -22.37 -4.69
N GLU A 147 52.39 -22.55 -3.48
CA GLU A 147 53.20 -22.68 -2.24
C GLU A 147 53.34 -24.13 -1.78
N ARG A 148 52.79 -25.04 -2.54
CA ARG A 148 53.04 -26.48 -2.37
C ARG A 148 54.07 -26.94 -3.41
N ALA A 149 55.24 -26.47 -3.28
CA ALA A 149 56.40 -27.11 -3.94
C ALA A 149 57.14 -28.00 -2.98
#